data_90745712e7ed1bc07bfc1e1278a982a5
#
_entry.id   90745712e7ed1bc07bfc1e1278a982a5
#
_cell.length_a   1.000
_cell.length_b   1.000
_cell.length_c   1.000
_cell.angle_alpha   90.00
_cell.angle_beta   90.00
_cell.angle_gamma   90.00
#
_symmetry.space_group_name_H-M   'P 1'
#
loop_
_entity.id
_entity.type
_entity.pdbx_description
1 polymer ?
#
loop_
_entity_poly.entity_id
_entity_poly.type
_entity_poly.pdbx_seq_one_letter_code
_entity_poly.pdbx_strand_id
1 'polypeptide(L)'
;MLSEGTIVGRYCSVSTSVQLGKFVFLNTKCDIGHDSVIGDFCSLMPSVNVSGNVTVGDRTLIGVQSALLQGIKIGSDVTVGMGSKVMTDVPDNCTVMGYPAKIIARHGPKE
;
A
#
# COMPACT_ATOMS: atom_id res chain seq x y z
N MET A 1 5.95 13.85 1.36
CA MET A 1 5.23 15.04 0.91
C MET A 1 3.82 14.67 0.47
N LEU A 2 2.85 15.48 0.87
CA LEU A 2 1.46 15.26 0.51
C LEU A 2 1.14 15.91 -0.83
N SER A 3 0.37 15.24 -1.65
CA SER A 3 -0.09 15.74 -2.93
C SER A 3 -1.58 16.07 -2.88
N GLU A 4 -2.11 16.53 -3.99
CA GLU A 4 -3.49 16.96 -4.12
C GLU A 4 -4.47 15.88 -3.66
N GLY A 5 -5.47 16.25 -2.87
CA GLY A 5 -6.58 15.37 -2.50
C GLY A 5 -6.23 14.24 -1.56
N THR A 6 -5.00 14.19 -1.05
CA THR A 6 -4.58 13.10 -0.16
C THR A 6 -5.10 13.34 1.24
N ILE A 7 -5.64 12.27 1.85
CA ILE A 7 -6.19 12.30 3.20
C ILE A 7 -5.38 11.36 4.08
N VAL A 8 -4.90 11.88 5.21
CA VAL A 8 -4.19 11.09 6.21
C VAL A 8 -5.06 11.01 7.46
N GLY A 9 -5.49 9.81 7.79
CA GLY A 9 -6.38 9.58 8.93
C GLY A 9 -5.69 9.73 10.27
N ARG A 10 -6.47 9.54 11.34
CA ARG A 10 -5.97 9.71 12.72
C ARG A 10 -4.90 8.69 13.05
N TYR A 11 -3.94 9.12 13.85
CA TYR A 11 -2.91 8.25 14.41
C TYR A 11 -2.04 7.58 13.36
N CYS A 12 -1.98 8.14 12.15
CA CYS A 12 -1.03 7.67 11.16
C CYS A 12 0.36 8.19 11.49
N SER A 13 1.35 7.36 11.23
CA SER A 13 2.76 7.75 11.34
C SER A 13 3.36 7.71 9.93
N VAL A 14 3.87 8.85 9.49
CA VAL A 14 4.50 8.95 8.17
C VAL A 14 5.94 9.41 8.41
N SER A 15 6.88 8.53 8.07
CA SER A 15 8.29 8.76 8.36
C SER A 15 8.92 9.74 7.36
N THR A 16 10.24 9.86 7.42
CA THR A 16 10.97 10.83 6.58
C THR A 16 11.03 10.40 5.13
N SER A 17 11.03 11.38 4.23
CA SER A 17 11.22 11.18 2.79
C SER A 17 10.17 10.25 2.17
N VAL A 18 8.97 10.24 2.74
CA VAL A 18 7.84 9.51 2.17
C VAL A 18 7.17 10.39 1.11
N GLN A 19 6.82 9.78 -0.02
CA GLN A 19 6.08 10.47 -1.07
C GLN A 19 4.70 9.84 -1.20
N LEU A 20 3.67 10.65 -1.05
CA LEU A 20 2.29 10.21 -1.25
C LEU A 20 1.76 10.88 -2.52
N GLY A 21 1.23 10.08 -3.42
CA GLY A 21 0.66 10.58 -4.67
C GLY A 21 -0.64 11.34 -4.45
N LYS A 22 -1.35 11.59 -5.56
CA LYS A 22 -2.61 12.31 -5.53
C LYS A 22 -3.73 11.39 -5.09
N PHE A 23 -4.67 11.94 -4.30
CA PHE A 23 -5.87 11.23 -3.87
C PHE A 23 -5.58 9.91 -3.18
N VAL A 24 -4.50 9.87 -2.40
CA VAL A 24 -4.18 8.73 -1.54
C VAL A 24 -5.01 8.84 -0.27
N PHE A 25 -5.54 7.72 0.18
CA PHE A 25 -6.25 7.66 1.45
C PHE A 25 -5.51 6.73 2.41
N LEU A 26 -4.97 7.30 3.48
CA LEU A 26 -4.43 6.52 4.58
C LEU A 26 -5.47 6.50 5.69
N ASN A 27 -6.07 5.35 5.92
CA ASN A 27 -7.04 5.19 6.98
C ASN A 27 -6.33 5.24 8.35
N THR A 28 -7.07 5.09 9.43
CA THR A 28 -6.52 5.27 10.78
C THR A 28 -5.38 4.31 11.09
N LYS A 29 -4.41 4.79 11.86
CA LYS A 29 -3.32 3.97 12.40
C LYS A 29 -2.42 3.32 11.35
N CYS A 30 -2.36 3.88 10.16
CA CYS A 30 -1.38 3.43 9.17
C CYS A 30 0.01 3.92 9.55
N ASP A 31 1.00 3.11 9.26
CA ASP A 31 2.39 3.42 9.56
C ASP A 31 3.19 3.28 8.26
N ILE A 32 3.75 4.38 7.79
CA ILE A 32 4.47 4.41 6.52
C ILE A 32 5.95 4.64 6.80
N GLY A 33 6.77 3.66 6.49
CA GLY A 33 8.20 3.69 6.75
C GLY A 33 8.96 4.64 5.81
N HIS A 34 10.17 4.96 6.20
CA HIS A 34 11.01 5.95 5.52
C HIS A 34 11.25 5.61 4.05
N ASP A 35 11.34 6.64 3.23
CA ASP A 35 11.67 6.52 1.80
C ASP A 35 10.68 5.69 0.99
N SER A 36 9.49 5.48 1.50
CA SER A 36 8.45 4.76 0.76
C SER A 36 7.72 5.70 -0.18
N VAL A 37 7.21 5.14 -1.28
CA VAL A 37 6.46 5.88 -2.29
C VAL A 37 5.12 5.19 -2.49
N ILE A 38 4.04 5.93 -2.30
CA ILE A 38 2.68 5.44 -2.52
C ILE A 38 2.12 6.17 -3.73
N GLY A 39 1.70 5.43 -4.74
CA GLY A 39 1.22 5.99 -5.99
C GLY A 39 -0.15 6.63 -5.87
N ASP A 40 -0.65 7.15 -7.00
CA ASP A 40 -1.91 7.88 -7.03
C ASP A 40 -3.10 6.95 -6.80
N PHE A 41 -4.14 7.46 -6.16
CA PHE A 41 -5.43 6.77 -5.94
C PHE A 41 -5.30 5.48 -5.14
N CYS A 42 -4.26 5.35 -4.34
CA CYS A 42 -4.13 4.20 -3.44
C CYS A 42 -4.98 4.40 -2.20
N SER A 43 -5.50 3.29 -1.67
CA SER A 43 -6.21 3.29 -0.40
C SER A 43 -5.57 2.27 0.53
N LEU A 44 -5.13 2.74 1.69
CA LEU A 44 -4.59 1.89 2.73
C LEU A 44 -5.59 1.84 3.86
N MET A 45 -6.09 0.66 4.16
CA MET A 45 -7.12 0.46 5.17
C MET A 45 -6.53 0.58 6.58
N PRO A 46 -7.34 0.55 7.64
CA PRO A 46 -6.82 0.77 9.00
C PRO A 46 -5.68 -0.17 9.39
N SER A 47 -4.72 0.37 10.09
CA SER A 47 -3.61 -0.39 10.69
C SER A 47 -2.71 -1.09 9.67
N VAL A 48 -2.61 -0.55 8.47
CA VAL A 48 -1.66 -1.06 7.48
C VAL A 48 -0.26 -0.58 7.85
N ASN A 49 0.68 -1.50 7.79
CA ASN A 49 2.09 -1.20 8.09
C ASN A 49 2.91 -1.34 6.81
N VAL A 50 3.45 -0.22 6.35
CA VAL A 50 4.38 -0.19 5.22
C VAL A 50 5.76 0.05 5.78
N SER A 51 6.65 -0.92 5.61
CA SER A 51 8.04 -0.79 6.07
C SER A 51 8.81 0.21 5.21
N GLY A 52 10.09 0.40 5.51
CA GLY A 52 10.90 1.36 4.76
C GLY A 52 11.17 0.94 3.32
N ASN A 53 11.37 1.91 2.45
CA ASN A 53 11.77 1.69 1.06
C ASN A 53 10.80 0.81 0.26
N VAL A 54 9.51 0.93 0.54
CA VAL A 54 8.48 0.21 -0.21
C VAL A 54 7.91 1.14 -1.27
N THR A 55 7.71 0.60 -2.47
CA THR A 55 7.05 1.33 -3.55
C THR A 55 5.72 0.66 -3.84
N VAL A 56 4.65 1.44 -3.85
CA VAL A 56 3.30 0.97 -4.20
C VAL A 56 2.84 1.73 -5.43
N GLY A 57 2.43 1.00 -6.45
CA GLY A 57 1.95 1.59 -7.70
C GLY A 57 0.59 2.27 -7.52
N ASP A 58 0.01 2.69 -8.64
CA ASP A 58 -1.24 3.45 -8.61
C ASP A 58 -2.45 2.55 -8.41
N ARG A 59 -3.54 3.10 -7.87
CA ARG A 59 -4.84 2.44 -7.75
C ARG A 59 -4.78 1.09 -7.02
N THR A 60 -3.89 0.99 -6.04
CA THR A 60 -3.71 -0.23 -5.26
C THR A 60 -4.42 -0.09 -3.93
N LEU A 61 -5.09 -1.16 -3.52
CA LEU A 61 -5.81 -1.24 -2.25
C LEU A 61 -5.08 -2.19 -1.32
N ILE A 62 -4.70 -1.69 -0.15
CA ILE A 62 -4.05 -2.52 0.88
C ILE A 62 -5.06 -2.77 1.99
N GLY A 63 -5.40 -4.03 2.20
CA GLY A 63 -6.43 -4.43 3.16
C GLY A 63 -6.03 -4.21 4.61
N VAL A 64 -7.02 -4.18 5.50
CA VAL A 64 -6.83 -3.86 6.91
C VAL A 64 -5.79 -4.78 7.56
N GLN A 65 -4.93 -4.18 8.38
CA GLN A 65 -3.89 -4.90 9.16
C GLN A 65 -2.89 -5.67 8.31
N SER A 66 -2.75 -5.34 7.04
CA SER A 66 -1.70 -5.93 6.22
C SER A 66 -0.36 -5.29 6.51
N ALA A 67 0.71 -6.02 6.25
CA ALA A 67 2.06 -5.51 6.39
C ALA A 67 2.86 -5.79 5.12
N LEU A 68 3.65 -4.80 4.71
CA LEU A 68 4.50 -4.89 3.52
C LEU A 68 5.95 -4.88 3.97
N LEU A 69 6.71 -5.90 3.57
CA LEU A 69 8.10 -6.05 3.98
C LEU A 69 8.97 -4.95 3.40
N GLN A 70 10.03 -4.60 4.11
CA GLN A 70 10.98 -3.58 3.68
C GLN A 70 11.54 -3.88 2.28
N GLY A 71 11.58 -2.85 1.45
CA GLY A 71 12.26 -2.90 0.16
C GLY A 71 11.48 -3.51 -0.98
N ILE A 72 10.24 -3.98 -0.76
CA ILE A 72 9.48 -4.61 -1.84
C ILE A 72 8.78 -3.58 -2.71
N LYS A 73 8.37 -4.05 -3.89
CA LYS A 73 7.59 -3.25 -4.84
C LYS A 73 6.25 -3.91 -5.07
N ILE A 74 5.20 -3.13 -4.85
CA ILE A 74 3.83 -3.54 -5.15
C ILE A 74 3.42 -2.81 -6.42
N GLY A 75 2.89 -3.54 -7.39
CA GLY A 75 2.49 -2.95 -8.66
C GLY A 75 1.26 -2.06 -8.56
N SER A 76 0.78 -1.63 -9.73
CA SER A 76 -0.44 -0.86 -9.86
C SER A 76 -1.64 -1.81 -10.00
N ASP A 77 -2.83 -1.32 -9.62
CA ASP A 77 -4.06 -2.09 -9.77
C ASP A 77 -4.01 -3.42 -9.03
N VAL A 78 -3.38 -3.41 -7.86
CA VAL A 78 -3.23 -4.57 -6.99
C VAL A 78 -4.22 -4.45 -5.83
N THR A 79 -4.73 -5.58 -5.38
CA THR A 79 -5.46 -5.67 -4.11
C THR A 79 -4.70 -6.60 -3.19
N VAL A 80 -4.40 -6.11 -1.99
CA VAL A 80 -3.82 -6.94 -0.92
C VAL A 80 -4.94 -7.25 0.06
N GLY A 81 -5.24 -8.53 0.24
CA GLY A 81 -6.30 -8.96 1.14
C GLY A 81 -5.99 -8.63 2.60
N MET A 82 -7.04 -8.49 3.41
CA MET A 82 -6.88 -8.12 4.82
C MET A 82 -5.95 -9.07 5.56
N GLY A 83 -5.17 -8.54 6.47
CA GLY A 83 -4.29 -9.35 7.33
C GLY A 83 -3.14 -10.01 6.61
N SER A 84 -2.87 -9.66 5.36
CA SER A 84 -1.80 -10.30 4.60
C SER A 84 -0.43 -9.78 5.02
N LYS A 85 0.57 -10.64 4.88
CA LYS A 85 1.98 -10.27 5.07
C LYS A 85 2.68 -10.44 3.74
N VAL A 86 2.94 -9.34 3.06
CA VAL A 86 3.53 -9.34 1.72
C VAL A 86 5.04 -9.27 1.87
N MET A 87 5.72 -10.32 1.43
CA MET A 87 7.15 -10.49 1.66
C MET A 87 7.98 -10.45 0.38
N THR A 88 7.33 -10.41 -0.77
CA THR A 88 8.01 -10.36 -2.07
C THR A 88 7.30 -9.36 -2.96
N ASP A 89 7.96 -8.97 -4.04
CA ASP A 89 7.38 -8.07 -5.02
C ASP A 89 6.08 -8.63 -5.58
N VAL A 90 5.15 -7.74 -5.90
CA VAL A 90 3.84 -8.10 -6.44
C VAL A 90 3.68 -7.42 -7.80
N PRO A 91 3.40 -8.18 -8.86
CA PRO A 91 3.21 -7.59 -10.19
C PRO A 91 1.88 -6.83 -10.26
N ASP A 92 1.72 -6.07 -11.35
CA ASP A 92 0.48 -5.34 -11.61
C ASP A 92 -0.70 -6.28 -11.78
N ASN A 93 -1.88 -5.75 -11.56
CA ASN A 93 -3.15 -6.37 -11.97
C ASN A 93 -3.39 -7.73 -11.32
N CYS A 94 -3.18 -7.81 -10.01
CA CYS A 94 -3.46 -9.06 -9.30
C CYS A 94 -3.97 -8.80 -7.89
N THR A 95 -4.51 -9.86 -7.29
CA THR A 95 -4.90 -9.89 -5.89
C THR A 95 -4.00 -10.88 -5.18
N VAL A 96 -3.46 -10.46 -4.06
CA VAL A 96 -2.63 -11.32 -3.20
C VAL A 96 -3.27 -11.43 -1.83
N MET A 97 -3.03 -12.55 -1.15
CA MET A 97 -3.57 -12.76 0.19
C MET A 97 -2.74 -13.81 0.91
N GLY A 98 -2.68 -13.70 2.22
CA GLY A 98 -2.11 -14.73 3.07
C GLY A 98 -0.84 -14.31 3.79
N TYR A 99 -0.22 -15.26 4.48
CA TYR A 99 1.03 -15.10 5.21
C TYR A 99 1.90 -16.33 4.92
N PRO A 100 2.90 -16.23 4.05
CA PRO A 100 3.21 -15.11 3.15
C PRO A 100 2.13 -14.94 2.09
N ALA A 101 1.92 -13.69 1.66
CA ALA A 101 0.91 -13.42 0.67
C ALA A 101 1.28 -14.02 -0.68
N LYS A 102 0.29 -14.58 -1.36
CA LYS A 102 0.46 -15.19 -2.68
C LYS A 102 -0.64 -14.71 -3.60
N ILE A 103 -0.34 -14.73 -4.90
CA ILE A 103 -1.33 -14.33 -5.90
C ILE A 103 -2.45 -15.34 -5.90
N ILE A 104 -3.68 -14.86 -5.70
CA ILE A 104 -4.88 -15.69 -5.73
C ILE A 104 -5.76 -15.38 -6.94
N ALA A 105 -5.54 -14.26 -7.61
CA ALA A 105 -6.29 -13.90 -8.80
C ALA A 105 -5.51 -12.90 -9.63
N ARG A 106 -5.71 -12.92 -10.94
CA ARG A 106 -5.20 -11.91 -11.85
C ARG A 106 -6.37 -11.29 -12.59
N HIS A 107 -6.27 -9.98 -12.87
CA HIS A 107 -7.39 -9.25 -13.48
C HIS A 107 -6.83 -8.15 -14.37
N GLY A 108 -7.73 -7.44 -15.05
CA GLY A 108 -7.33 -6.26 -15.80
C GLY A 108 -7.14 -5.06 -14.88
N PRO A 109 -6.77 -3.91 -15.47
CA PRO A 109 -6.59 -2.69 -14.69
C PRO A 109 -7.89 -2.29 -13.99
N LYS A 110 -7.75 -1.71 -12.80
CA LYS A 110 -8.90 -1.17 -12.06
C LYS A 110 -9.38 0.13 -12.73
N GLU A 111 -10.65 0.39 -12.59
CA GLU A 111 -11.26 1.62 -13.10
C GLU A 111 -11.40 2.68 -12.02
#